data_7ddb298afae59ae99e944488e799104f
#
_entry.id   7ddb298afae59ae99e944488e799104f
#
_cell.length_a   1.000
_cell.length_b   1.000
_cell.length_c   1.000
_cell.angle_alpha   90.00
_cell.angle_beta   90.00
_cell.angle_gamma   90.00
#
_symmetry.space_group_name_H-M   'P 1'
#
loop_
_entity.id
_entity.type
_entity.pdbx_description
1 polymer ?
#
loop_
_entity_poly.entity_id
_entity_poly.type
_entity_poly.pdbx_seq_one_letter_code
_entity_poly.pdbx_strand_id
1 'polypeptide(L)'
;GRVYVKSTRGSCRFDIIAGQQGDSESVLIRGLDSYAEGPFIASDALNITPILDGTDLLSSDSDIWIEEDGTTVEMNPPTTRIGLSESQERLLRFSAKSFTFE
;
A
#
# COMPACT_ATOMS: atom_id res chain seq x y z
N GLY A 1 4.36 8.97 -7.49
CA GLY A 1 5.28 8.14 -6.78
C GLY A 1 5.71 8.58 -5.39
N ARG A 2 4.86 9.32 -4.66
CA ARG A 2 5.17 9.68 -3.28
C ARG A 2 4.37 8.86 -2.32
N VAL A 3 4.93 8.64 -1.12
CA VAL A 3 4.22 7.96 -0.05
C VAL A 3 3.40 8.97 0.76
N TYR A 4 2.18 8.58 1.10
CA TYR A 4 1.31 9.32 2.01
C TYR A 4 1.12 8.48 3.28
N VAL A 5 1.56 8.99 4.41
CA VAL A 5 1.47 8.28 5.69
C VAL A 5 0.37 8.89 6.54
N LYS A 6 -0.57 8.06 6.97
CA LYS A 6 -1.65 8.47 7.85
C LYS A 6 -1.51 7.75 9.19
N SER A 7 -1.47 8.52 10.26
CA SER A 7 -1.32 8.03 11.61
C SER A 7 -2.65 8.08 12.35
N THR A 8 -2.99 7.00 13.05
CA THR A 8 -4.19 6.93 13.88
C THR A 8 -3.84 6.21 15.17
N ARG A 9 -3.95 6.88 16.30
CA ARG A 9 -3.69 6.32 17.64
C ARG A 9 -2.32 5.64 17.75
N GLY A 10 -1.29 6.26 17.16
CA GLY A 10 0.07 5.72 17.21
C GLY A 10 0.38 4.64 16.20
N SER A 11 -0.60 4.21 15.41
CA SER A 11 -0.39 3.25 14.32
C SER A 11 -0.43 3.96 12.98
N CYS A 12 0.37 3.50 12.03
CA CYS A 12 0.48 4.09 10.70
C CYS A 12 -0.06 3.15 9.63
N ARG A 13 -0.63 3.73 8.61
CA ARG A 13 -0.92 3.09 7.34
C ARG A 13 -0.37 3.99 6.24
N PHE A 14 -0.09 3.45 5.07
CA PHE A 14 0.46 4.27 4.01
C PHE A 14 -0.15 3.93 2.66
N ASP A 15 -0.28 4.98 1.87
CA ASP A 15 -0.72 4.91 0.48
C ASP A 15 0.44 5.28 -0.43
N ILE A 16 0.44 4.72 -1.62
CA ILE A 16 1.31 5.18 -2.69
C ILE A 16 0.47 6.08 -3.59
N ILE A 17 0.88 7.33 -3.72
CA ILE A 17 0.18 8.30 -4.56
C ILE A 17 0.53 8.03 -6.01
N ALA A 18 -0.48 7.71 -6.81
CA ALA A 18 -0.36 7.56 -8.24
C ALA A 18 -0.76 8.87 -8.90
N GLY A 19 -0.11 9.22 -10.01
CA GLY A 19 -0.40 10.47 -10.69
C GLY A 19 0.47 11.62 -10.23
N GLN A 20 0.03 12.83 -10.53
CA GLN A 20 0.80 14.04 -10.29
C GLN A 20 0.42 14.68 -8.95
N GLN A 21 1.24 15.61 -8.49
CA GLN A 21 0.98 16.36 -7.28
C GLN A 21 -0.39 17.07 -7.38
N GLY A 22 -1.19 16.91 -6.34
CA GLY A 22 -2.55 17.46 -6.32
C GLY A 22 -3.63 16.46 -6.72
N ASP A 23 -3.26 15.34 -7.34
CA ASP A 23 -4.21 14.27 -7.64
C ASP A 23 -4.56 13.51 -6.37
N SER A 24 -5.80 13.07 -6.28
CA SER A 24 -6.29 12.30 -5.13
C SER A 24 -6.19 10.79 -5.33
N GLU A 25 -5.57 10.34 -6.42
CA GLU A 25 -5.43 8.93 -6.72
C GLU A 25 -4.32 8.30 -5.89
N SER A 26 -4.66 7.28 -5.13
CA SER A 26 -3.68 6.57 -4.32
C SER A 26 -4.06 5.10 -4.15
N VAL A 27 -3.06 4.31 -3.76
CA VAL A 27 -3.24 2.89 -3.49
C VAL A 27 -2.79 2.61 -2.06
N LEU A 28 -3.71 2.13 -1.24
CA LEU A 28 -3.40 1.70 0.12
C LEU A 28 -2.68 0.36 0.08
N ILE A 29 -1.54 0.28 0.76
CA ILE A 29 -0.82 -0.99 0.91
C ILE A 29 -1.39 -1.73 2.12
N ARG A 30 -2.01 -2.88 1.87
CA ARG A 30 -2.71 -3.66 2.88
C ARG A 30 -2.00 -4.93 3.31
N GLY A 31 -0.93 -5.31 2.63
CA GLY A 31 -0.22 -6.53 2.97
C GLY A 31 1.08 -6.64 2.24
N LEU A 32 1.99 -7.42 2.80
CA LEU A 32 3.33 -7.66 2.28
C LEU A 32 3.59 -9.15 2.28
N ASP A 33 3.69 -9.73 1.09
CA ASP A 33 3.94 -11.16 0.95
C ASP A 33 2.99 -11.97 1.84
N SER A 34 3.40 -13.12 2.36
CA SER A 34 2.54 -13.98 3.17
C SER A 34 2.64 -13.72 4.68
N TYR A 35 3.43 -12.75 5.11
CA TYR A 35 3.75 -12.54 6.53
C TYR A 35 3.15 -11.29 7.17
N ALA A 36 2.62 -10.37 6.37
CA ALA A 36 2.06 -9.14 6.93
C ALA A 36 0.70 -8.85 6.29
N GLU A 37 -0.36 -9.17 7.00
CA GLU A 37 -1.73 -8.91 6.56
C GLU A 37 -2.31 -7.73 7.33
N GLY A 38 -2.83 -6.77 6.60
CA GLY A 38 -3.43 -5.56 7.15
C GLY A 38 -2.56 -4.33 6.98
N PRO A 39 -3.19 -3.15 6.83
CA PRO A 39 -2.44 -1.93 6.51
C PRO A 39 -1.51 -1.48 7.64
N PHE A 40 -1.89 -1.66 8.90
CA PHE A 40 -1.05 -1.27 10.03
C PHE A 40 0.12 -2.22 10.21
N ILE A 41 -0.10 -3.52 10.03
CA ILE A 41 0.95 -4.53 10.12
C ILE A 41 1.94 -4.37 8.99
N ALA A 42 1.47 -4.07 7.77
CA ALA A 42 2.35 -3.79 6.63
C ALA A 42 3.25 -2.58 6.90
N SER A 43 2.69 -1.52 7.47
CA SER A 43 3.47 -0.33 7.83
C SER A 43 4.52 -0.63 8.89
N ASP A 44 4.16 -1.39 9.92
CA ASP A 44 5.11 -1.78 10.97
C ASP A 44 6.26 -2.62 10.41
N ALA A 45 5.94 -3.57 9.53
CA ALA A 45 6.96 -4.44 8.92
C ALA A 45 7.98 -3.65 8.09
N LEU A 46 7.58 -2.53 7.50
CA LEU A 46 8.45 -1.68 6.71
C LEU A 46 9.00 -0.47 7.49
N ASN A 47 8.71 -0.39 8.79
CA ASN A 47 9.10 0.75 9.63
C ASN A 47 8.62 2.09 9.08
N ILE A 48 7.39 2.11 8.55
CA ILE A 48 6.78 3.33 8.04
C ILE A 48 6.37 4.21 9.23
N THR A 49 6.87 5.43 9.25
CA THR A 49 6.57 6.44 10.27
C THR A 49 6.13 7.73 9.60
N PRO A 50 5.52 8.67 10.34
CA PRO A 50 5.12 9.96 9.75
C PRO A 50 6.27 10.76 9.13
N ILE A 51 7.52 10.51 9.55
CA ILE A 51 8.70 11.16 8.96
C ILE A 51 8.84 10.85 7.47
N LEU A 52 8.37 9.67 7.03
CA LEU A 52 8.46 9.26 5.63
C LEU A 52 7.38 9.87 4.74
N ASP A 53 6.42 10.60 5.32
CA ASP A 53 5.36 11.22 4.53
C ASP A 53 5.95 12.16 3.47
N GLY A 54 5.47 12.02 2.24
CA GLY A 54 5.94 12.82 1.12
C GLY A 54 7.21 12.31 0.44
N THR A 55 7.81 11.22 0.93
CA THR A 55 9.02 10.65 0.34
C THR A 55 8.79 10.24 -1.11
N ASP A 56 9.75 10.55 -1.98
CA ASP A 56 9.73 10.15 -3.39
C ASP A 56 10.17 8.69 -3.50
N LEU A 57 9.22 7.82 -3.86
CA LEU A 57 9.46 6.38 -3.98
C LEU A 57 10.16 5.99 -5.29
N LEU A 58 10.36 6.93 -6.20
CA LEU A 58 11.02 6.67 -7.46
C LEU A 58 12.51 7.00 -7.43
N SER A 59 12.99 7.52 -6.32
CA SER A 59 14.40 7.87 -6.14
C SER A 59 15.08 6.88 -5.21
N SER A 60 16.16 6.25 -5.68
CA SER A 60 16.97 5.34 -4.85
C SER A 60 17.77 6.08 -3.77
N ASP A 61 17.81 7.41 -3.81
CA ASP A 61 18.43 8.23 -2.75
C ASP A 61 17.51 8.43 -1.55
N SER A 62 16.23 8.07 -1.67
CA SER A 62 15.28 8.14 -0.58
C SER A 62 15.50 6.99 0.42
N ASP A 63 15.01 7.16 1.65
CA ASP A 63 15.07 6.12 2.68
C ASP A 63 14.22 4.89 2.34
N ILE A 64 13.23 5.06 1.48
CA ILE A 64 12.39 3.98 0.97
C ILE A 64 12.09 4.25 -0.51
N TRP A 65 12.12 3.21 -1.34
CA TRP A 65 11.82 3.36 -2.76
C TRP A 65 11.24 2.06 -3.33
N ILE A 66 10.68 2.16 -4.55
CA ILE A 66 10.13 1.05 -5.29
C ILE A 66 11.09 0.67 -6.41
N GLU A 67 11.43 -0.61 -6.51
CA GLU A 67 12.25 -1.15 -7.58
C GLU A 67 11.48 -2.22 -8.35
N GLU A 68 11.77 -2.31 -9.64
CA GLU A 68 11.33 -3.44 -10.44
C GLU A 68 12.40 -4.53 -10.35
N ASP A 69 12.02 -5.72 -9.91
CA ASP A 69 12.92 -6.85 -9.75
C ASP A 69 12.84 -7.87 -10.89
N GLY A 70 12.01 -7.59 -11.89
CA GLY A 70 11.81 -8.48 -13.04
C GLY A 70 10.91 -9.67 -12.76
N THR A 71 10.32 -9.76 -11.58
CA THR A 71 9.43 -10.86 -11.21
C THR A 71 8.04 -10.63 -11.77
N THR A 72 7.42 -11.69 -12.29
CA THR A 72 6.00 -11.66 -12.68
C THR A 72 5.17 -12.25 -11.56
N VAL A 73 4.13 -11.53 -11.16
CA VAL A 73 3.24 -11.94 -10.07
C VAL A 73 1.87 -12.27 -10.63
N GLU A 74 1.38 -13.48 -10.32
CA GLU A 74 0.01 -13.84 -10.63
C GLU A 74 -0.94 -13.18 -9.63
N MET A 75 -2.02 -12.59 -10.15
CA MET A 75 -2.99 -11.90 -9.34
C MET A 75 -4.24 -12.74 -9.14
N ASN A 76 -4.81 -12.65 -7.95
CA ASN A 76 -6.16 -13.15 -7.71
C ASN A 76 -7.18 -12.25 -8.43
N PRO A 77 -8.38 -12.75 -8.76
CA PRO A 77 -9.44 -11.88 -9.22
C PRO A 77 -9.68 -10.77 -8.19
N PRO A 78 -9.87 -9.51 -8.62
CA PRO A 78 -10.11 -8.43 -7.68
C PRO A 78 -11.43 -8.64 -6.91
N THR A 79 -11.43 -8.17 -5.66
CA THR A 79 -12.56 -8.30 -4.75
C THR A 79 -13.02 -6.94 -4.26
N THR A 80 -14.10 -6.92 -3.48
CA THR A 80 -14.62 -5.69 -2.90
C THR A 80 -13.70 -5.20 -1.77
N ARG A 81 -13.74 -3.90 -1.54
CA ARG A 81 -12.96 -3.26 -0.48
C ARG A 81 -13.55 -3.57 0.88
N ILE A 82 -12.68 -3.66 1.88
CA ILE A 82 -13.06 -3.99 3.26
C ILE A 82 -13.24 -2.70 4.06
N GLY A 83 -14.28 -2.65 4.90
CA GLY A 83 -14.46 -1.60 5.89
C GLY A 83 -15.03 -0.30 5.34
N LEU A 84 -15.55 -0.30 4.12
CA LEU A 84 -16.14 0.89 3.51
C LEU A 84 -17.65 0.70 3.36
N SER A 85 -18.41 1.72 3.74
CA SER A 85 -19.86 1.75 3.55
C SER A 85 -20.25 2.21 2.14
N GLU A 86 -19.35 2.93 1.47
CA GLU A 86 -19.56 3.40 0.09
C GLU A 86 -18.64 2.67 -0.86
N SER A 87 -19.08 2.48 -2.08
CA SER A 87 -18.31 1.85 -3.16
C SER A 87 -17.88 0.42 -2.85
N GLN A 88 -18.58 -0.30 -1.98
CA GLN A 88 -18.27 -1.69 -1.66
C GLN A 88 -18.47 -2.62 -2.86
N GLU A 89 -19.37 -2.27 -3.76
CA GLU A 89 -19.63 -3.04 -4.97
C GLU A 89 -18.49 -2.96 -6.00
N ARG A 90 -17.59 -2.02 -5.85
CA ARG A 90 -16.46 -1.85 -6.75
C ARG A 90 -15.36 -2.85 -6.39
N LEU A 91 -14.82 -3.51 -7.40
CA LEU A 91 -13.78 -4.52 -7.22
C LEU A 91 -12.40 -3.84 -7.19
N LEU A 92 -12.10 -3.16 -6.08
CA LEU A 92 -10.89 -2.35 -5.93
C LEU A 92 -9.89 -2.93 -4.92
N ARG A 93 -10.09 -4.17 -4.48
CA ARG A 93 -9.14 -4.87 -3.63
C ARG A 93 -8.36 -5.88 -4.47
N PHE A 94 -7.06 -5.70 -4.56
CA PHE A 94 -6.17 -6.51 -5.39
C PHE A 94 -5.17 -7.27 -4.51
N SER A 95 -4.92 -8.54 -4.83
CA SER A 95 -3.94 -9.35 -4.12
C SER A 95 -3.25 -10.32 -5.05
N ALA A 96 -2.00 -10.64 -4.73
CA ALA A 96 -1.25 -11.66 -5.45
C ALA A 96 -1.65 -13.06 -4.97
N LYS A 97 -1.54 -14.06 -5.85
CA LYS A 97 -1.88 -15.45 -5.50
C LYS A 97 -0.98 -16.03 -4.41
N SER A 98 0.21 -15.52 -4.26
CA SER A 98 1.13 -15.93 -3.18
C SER A 98 0.68 -15.42 -1.80
N PHE A 99 -0.30 -14.51 -1.74
CA PHE A 99 -0.86 -13.99 -0.50
C PHE A 99 -2.09 -14.79 -0.14
N THR A 100 -1.94 -15.81 0.69
CA THR A 100 -3.04 -16.63 1.15
C THR A 100 -3.42 -16.23 2.56
N PHE A 101 -4.00 -15.05 2.71
CA PHE A 101 -4.58 -14.61 3.96
C PHE A 101 -6.00 -15.16 4.07
N GLU A 102 -6.24 -15.95 5.10
CA GLU A 102 -7.54 -16.51 5.41
C GLU A 102 -8.26 -15.74 6.52
#